data_1a933e01aa5b95e9400a9359769fcab2
#
_entry.id   1a933e01aa5b95e9400a9359769fcab2
#
_cell.length_a   1.000
_cell.length_b   1.000
_cell.length_c   1.000
_cell.angle_alpha   90.00
_cell.angle_beta   90.00
_cell.angle_gamma   90.00
#
_symmetry.space_group_name_H-M   'P 1'
#
loop_
_entity.id
_entity.type
_entity.pdbx_description
1 polymer ?
#
loop_
_entity_poly.entity_id
_entity_poly.type
_entity_poly.pdbx_seq_one_letter_code
_entity_poly.pdbx_strand_id
1 'polypeptide(L)'
;MIEELKQKLGDEVEKLQFELNVTLPGEIRRAVEMGDLRENSEYKAALERQQFVRARLSQLRERLSKLSSIDVTQISHDSVGLGSSVVVTDEATGAKETYALVFGDAIEFEEGQVTMSSPIGRSLLGKKVGEVALLRLPSAIRRLKIAELKTIHQLKDDED
;
A
#
# COMPACT_ATOMS: atom_id res chain seq x y z
N MET A 1 1.90 6.04 10.09
CA MET A 1 1.92 5.30 8.81
C MET A 1 0.56 4.70 8.46
N ILE A 2 0.03 3.80 9.26
CA ILE A 2 -1.26 3.14 8.99
C ILE A 2 -2.42 4.16 9.04
N GLU A 3 -2.46 5.01 10.05
CA GLU A 3 -3.50 6.04 10.19
C GLU A 3 -3.46 7.06 9.05
N GLU A 4 -2.28 7.47 8.61
CA GLU A 4 -2.12 8.37 7.46
C GLU A 4 -2.60 7.72 6.18
N LEU A 5 -2.29 6.44 5.96
CA LEU A 5 -2.74 5.70 4.80
C LEU A 5 -4.27 5.52 4.82
N LYS A 6 -4.86 5.20 5.97
CA LYS A 6 -6.32 5.14 6.14
C LYS A 6 -6.98 6.47 5.80
N GLN A 7 -6.42 7.57 6.29
CA GLN A 7 -6.94 8.91 6.02
C GLN A 7 -6.90 9.22 4.53
N LYS A 8 -5.78 8.95 3.88
CA LYS A 8 -5.60 9.17 2.45
C LYS A 8 -6.60 8.36 1.61
N LEU A 9 -6.75 7.08 1.93
CA LEU A 9 -7.71 6.21 1.24
C LEU A 9 -9.16 6.62 1.52
N GLY A 10 -9.45 7.01 2.75
CA GLY A 10 -10.77 7.51 3.16
C GLY A 10 -11.16 8.78 2.41
N ASP A 11 -10.22 9.70 2.25
CA ASP A 11 -10.44 10.95 1.49
C ASP A 11 -10.74 10.65 0.02
N GLU A 12 -10.02 9.70 -0.57
CA GLU A 12 -10.27 9.27 -1.96
C GLU A 12 -11.65 8.61 -2.09
N VAL A 13 -12.04 7.76 -1.14
CA VAL A 13 -13.37 7.14 -1.10
C VAL A 13 -14.46 8.21 -1.05
N GLU A 14 -14.33 9.18 -0.17
CA GLU A 14 -15.30 10.28 -0.03
C GLU A 14 -15.47 11.06 -1.35
N LYS A 15 -14.37 11.39 -1.97
CA LYS A 15 -14.31 12.10 -3.25
C LYS A 15 -15.01 11.34 -4.38
N LEU A 16 -14.69 10.05 -4.50
CA LEU A 16 -15.29 9.19 -5.52
C LEU A 16 -16.76 8.89 -5.23
N GLN A 17 -17.13 8.77 -3.96
CA GLN A 17 -18.53 8.60 -3.55
C GLN A 17 -19.38 9.80 -3.96
N PHE A 18 -18.85 11.00 -3.75
CA PHE A 18 -19.52 12.24 -4.19
C PHE A 18 -19.65 12.29 -5.72
N GLU A 19 -18.58 11.95 -6.44
CA GLU A 19 -18.62 11.88 -7.90
C GLU A 19 -19.70 10.90 -8.39
N LEU A 20 -19.77 9.72 -7.79
CA LEU A 20 -20.74 8.68 -8.15
C LEU A 20 -22.18 9.09 -7.85
N ASN A 21 -22.41 9.75 -6.72
CA ASN A 21 -23.76 10.05 -6.23
C ASN A 21 -24.31 11.42 -6.67
N VAL A 22 -23.44 12.35 -7.00
CA VAL A 22 -23.81 13.74 -7.31
C VAL A 22 -23.34 14.18 -8.69
N THR A 23 -22.05 14.14 -8.94
CA THR A 23 -21.44 14.66 -10.17
C THR A 23 -21.88 13.86 -11.41
N LEU A 24 -21.68 12.55 -11.39
CA LEU A 24 -21.99 11.68 -12.53
C LEU A 24 -23.48 11.62 -12.86
N PRO A 25 -24.40 11.49 -11.90
CA PRO A 25 -25.83 11.57 -12.22
C PRO A 25 -26.24 12.86 -12.92
N GLY A 26 -25.65 13.99 -12.50
CA GLY A 26 -25.87 15.27 -13.16
C GLY A 26 -25.35 15.31 -14.59
N GLU A 27 -24.16 14.78 -14.83
CA GLU A 27 -23.55 14.68 -16.16
C GLU A 27 -24.35 13.76 -17.08
N ILE A 28 -24.78 12.61 -16.57
CA ILE A 28 -25.60 11.65 -17.31
C ILE A 28 -26.92 12.30 -17.71
N ARG A 29 -27.57 13.02 -16.80
CA ARG A 29 -28.82 13.73 -17.08
C ARG A 29 -28.65 14.75 -18.18
N ARG A 30 -27.63 15.57 -18.12
CA ARG A 30 -27.31 16.58 -19.15
C ARG A 30 -27.04 15.93 -20.50
N ALA A 31 -26.30 14.82 -20.52
CA ALA A 31 -26.00 14.09 -21.75
C ALA A 31 -27.25 13.49 -22.36
N VAL A 32 -28.17 12.95 -21.55
CA VAL A 32 -29.48 12.43 -22.02
C VAL A 32 -30.32 13.52 -22.66
N GLU A 33 -30.32 14.72 -22.10
CA GLU A 33 -31.06 15.87 -22.62
C GLU A 33 -30.52 16.36 -23.97
N MET A 34 -29.26 16.05 -24.31
CA MET A 34 -28.58 16.52 -25.52
C MET A 34 -28.91 15.70 -26.77
N GLY A 35 -29.60 14.56 -26.67
CA GLY A 35 -30.09 13.83 -27.83
C GLY A 35 -29.85 12.34 -27.89
N ASP A 36 -29.47 11.81 -29.07
CA ASP A 36 -29.34 10.37 -29.33
C ASP A 36 -28.24 9.70 -28.44
N LEU A 37 -28.67 8.78 -27.60
CA LEU A 37 -27.81 8.07 -26.66
C LEU A 37 -26.79 7.13 -27.34
N ARG A 38 -27.11 6.61 -28.51
CA ARG A 38 -26.27 5.65 -29.23
C ARG A 38 -24.97 6.26 -29.74
N GLU A 39 -24.98 7.52 -30.15
CA GLU A 39 -23.87 8.24 -30.74
C GLU A 39 -23.35 9.36 -29.82
N ASN A 40 -23.96 9.52 -28.64
CA ASN A 40 -23.60 10.57 -27.69
C ASN A 40 -22.31 10.21 -26.94
N SER A 41 -21.21 10.82 -27.34
CA SER A 41 -19.89 10.57 -26.73
C SER A 41 -19.81 11.00 -25.27
N GLU A 42 -20.52 12.06 -24.89
CA GLU A 42 -20.58 12.52 -23.50
C GLU A 42 -21.31 11.53 -22.60
N TYR A 43 -22.38 10.95 -23.10
CA TYR A 43 -23.14 9.91 -22.40
C TYR A 43 -22.26 8.66 -22.20
N LYS A 44 -21.59 8.20 -23.24
CA LYS A 44 -20.66 7.04 -23.18
C LYS A 44 -19.53 7.29 -22.20
N ALA A 45 -18.92 8.47 -22.25
CA ALA A 45 -17.82 8.83 -21.34
C ALA A 45 -18.29 8.84 -19.88
N ALA A 46 -19.48 9.38 -19.60
CA ALA A 46 -20.05 9.39 -18.25
C ALA A 46 -20.32 7.98 -17.72
N LEU A 47 -20.85 7.09 -18.56
CA LEU A 47 -21.08 5.69 -18.19
C LEU A 47 -19.77 4.95 -17.93
N GLU A 48 -18.76 5.15 -18.77
CA GLU A 48 -17.42 4.55 -18.56
C GLU A 48 -16.79 5.04 -17.27
N ARG A 49 -16.88 6.34 -16.99
CA ARG A 49 -16.39 6.91 -15.73
C ARG A 49 -17.13 6.33 -14.53
N GLN A 50 -18.46 6.16 -14.64
CA GLN A 50 -19.27 5.55 -13.58
C GLN A 50 -18.77 4.13 -13.25
N GLN A 51 -18.51 3.31 -14.27
CA GLN A 51 -17.98 1.95 -14.08
C GLN A 51 -16.60 1.96 -13.43
N PHE A 52 -15.72 2.86 -13.89
CA PHE A 52 -14.40 3.03 -13.31
C PHE A 52 -14.47 3.42 -11.84
N VAL A 53 -15.29 4.41 -11.50
CA VAL A 53 -15.45 4.88 -10.11
C VAL A 53 -15.98 3.78 -9.21
N ARG A 54 -16.97 3.01 -9.66
CA ARG A 54 -17.51 1.88 -8.90
C ARG A 54 -16.44 0.82 -8.62
N ALA A 55 -15.65 0.47 -9.62
CA ALA A 55 -14.56 -0.50 -9.47
C ALA A 55 -13.50 0.02 -8.51
N ARG A 56 -13.10 1.29 -8.64
CA ARG A 56 -12.11 1.91 -7.76
C ARG A 56 -12.59 1.99 -6.32
N LEU A 57 -13.85 2.35 -6.11
CA LEU A 57 -14.46 2.36 -4.77
C LEU A 57 -14.41 0.98 -4.11
N SER A 58 -14.73 -0.06 -4.87
CA SER A 58 -14.67 -1.44 -4.37
C SER A 58 -13.26 -1.81 -3.92
N GLN A 59 -12.24 -1.50 -4.72
CA GLN A 59 -10.83 -1.73 -4.38
C GLN A 59 -10.41 -0.97 -3.12
N LEU A 60 -10.77 0.31 -3.04
CA LEU A 60 -10.41 1.17 -1.91
C LEU A 60 -11.07 0.71 -0.61
N ARG A 61 -12.33 0.33 -0.67
CA ARG A 61 -13.07 -0.20 0.49
C ARG A 61 -12.47 -1.51 0.99
N GLU A 62 -12.08 -2.40 0.09
CA GLU A 62 -11.41 -3.64 0.43
C GLU A 62 -10.07 -3.36 1.13
N ARG A 63 -9.28 -2.43 0.59
CA ARG A 63 -8.02 -2.01 1.20
C ARG A 63 -8.22 -1.40 2.59
N LEU A 64 -9.19 -0.50 2.72
CA LEU A 64 -9.54 0.10 4.01
C LEU A 64 -9.97 -0.96 5.03
N SER A 65 -10.76 -1.94 4.61
CA SER A 65 -11.17 -3.05 5.47
C SER A 65 -9.96 -3.83 5.97
N LYS A 66 -9.03 -4.16 5.09
CA LYS A 66 -7.79 -4.86 5.45
C LYS A 66 -6.94 -4.05 6.42
N LEU A 67 -6.76 -2.74 6.14
CA LEU A 67 -6.01 -1.84 7.04
C LEU A 67 -6.67 -1.70 8.40
N SER A 68 -8.00 -1.62 8.44
CA SER A 68 -8.76 -1.48 9.69
C SER A 68 -8.70 -2.75 10.54
N SER A 69 -8.42 -3.91 9.94
CA SER A 69 -8.26 -5.16 10.66
C SER A 69 -6.88 -5.31 11.31
N ILE A 70 -5.92 -4.44 10.97
CA ILE A 70 -4.58 -4.49 11.54
C ILE A 70 -4.61 -3.91 12.95
N ASP A 71 -4.22 -4.73 13.91
CA ASP A 71 -4.03 -4.28 15.30
C ASP A 71 -2.55 -3.98 15.52
N VAL A 72 -2.21 -2.70 15.57
CA VAL A 72 -0.83 -2.22 15.75
C VAL A 72 -0.24 -2.74 17.07
N THR A 73 -1.07 -2.96 18.09
CA THR A 73 -0.59 -3.48 19.38
C THR A 73 -0.04 -4.90 19.29
N GLN A 74 -0.44 -5.65 18.26
CA GLN A 74 0.05 -7.01 18.01
C GLN A 74 1.33 -7.04 17.18
N ILE A 75 1.76 -5.92 16.63
CA ILE A 75 3.02 -5.83 15.88
C ILE A 75 4.18 -5.83 16.87
N SER A 76 5.18 -6.65 16.60
CA SER A 76 6.34 -6.79 17.48
C SER A 76 7.10 -5.46 17.69
N HIS A 77 7.63 -5.29 18.89
CA HIS A 77 8.47 -4.14 19.25
C HIS A 77 9.96 -4.39 18.97
N ASP A 78 10.38 -5.64 18.76
CA ASP A 78 11.79 -6.03 18.69
C ASP A 78 12.13 -6.89 17.45
N SER A 79 11.16 -7.19 16.61
CA SER A 79 11.39 -7.94 15.37
C SER A 79 10.76 -7.23 14.17
N VAL A 80 11.27 -7.56 12.99
CA VAL A 80 10.81 -6.98 11.73
C VAL A 80 9.33 -7.33 11.51
N GLY A 81 8.52 -6.33 11.29
CA GLY A 81 7.10 -6.46 10.99
C GLY A 81 6.63 -5.36 10.07
N LEU A 82 5.30 -5.28 9.90
CA LEU A 82 4.69 -4.21 9.11
C LEU A 82 5.09 -2.84 9.67
N GLY A 83 5.52 -1.94 8.79
CA GLY A 83 5.94 -0.59 9.17
C GLY A 83 7.37 -0.48 9.67
N SER A 84 8.12 -1.59 9.72
CA SER A 84 9.51 -1.58 10.15
C SER A 84 10.43 -0.98 9.07
N SER A 85 11.45 -0.26 9.52
CA SER A 85 12.60 0.14 8.69
C SER A 85 13.81 -0.68 9.15
N VAL A 86 14.48 -1.33 8.21
CA VAL A 86 15.53 -2.31 8.48
C VAL A 86 16.77 -1.95 7.67
N VAL A 87 17.93 -1.88 8.35
CA VAL A 87 19.21 -1.82 7.66
C VAL A 87 19.83 -3.21 7.72
N VAL A 88 20.14 -3.76 6.57
CA VAL A 88 20.78 -5.07 6.44
C VAL A 88 22.17 -4.94 5.86
N THR A 89 23.07 -5.85 6.25
CA THR A 89 24.41 -5.97 5.68
C THR A 89 24.48 -7.29 4.93
N ASP A 90 24.80 -7.22 3.63
CA ASP A 90 25.09 -8.42 2.84
C ASP A 90 26.40 -9.01 3.31
N GLU A 91 26.37 -10.23 3.83
CA GLU A 91 27.57 -10.88 4.37
C GLU A 91 28.65 -11.19 3.31
N ALA A 92 28.24 -11.34 2.04
CA ALA A 92 29.17 -11.64 0.96
C ALA A 92 29.92 -10.39 0.47
N THR A 93 29.26 -9.24 0.41
CA THR A 93 29.81 -8.00 -0.17
C THR A 93 30.12 -6.92 0.86
N GLY A 94 29.54 -7.00 2.05
CA GLY A 94 29.61 -5.95 3.08
C GLY A 94 28.73 -4.74 2.79
N ALA A 95 27.99 -4.75 1.68
CA ALA A 95 27.11 -3.64 1.31
C ALA A 95 25.92 -3.53 2.28
N LYS A 96 25.54 -2.30 2.59
CA LYS A 96 24.35 -2.01 3.42
C LYS A 96 23.19 -1.59 2.53
N GLU A 97 22.02 -2.11 2.83
CA GLU A 97 20.77 -1.77 2.16
C GLU A 97 19.70 -1.47 3.21
N THR A 98 18.84 -0.53 2.92
CA THR A 98 17.72 -0.14 3.81
C THR A 98 16.40 -0.55 3.16
N TYR A 99 15.57 -1.23 3.92
CA TYR A 99 14.24 -1.66 3.49
C TYR A 99 13.18 -1.19 4.46
N ALA A 100 12.04 -0.76 3.92
CA ALA A 100 10.85 -0.43 4.69
C ALA A 100 9.74 -1.40 4.31
N LEU A 101 9.17 -2.08 5.29
CA LEU A 101 8.05 -3.00 5.08
C LEU A 101 6.76 -2.21 5.07
N VAL A 102 6.12 -2.17 3.90
CA VAL A 102 4.88 -1.41 3.68
C VAL A 102 3.70 -2.34 3.48
N PHE A 103 2.51 -1.81 3.68
CA PHE A 103 1.27 -2.54 3.41
C PHE A 103 1.19 -2.88 1.92
N GLY A 104 0.90 -4.13 1.60
CA GLY A 104 0.88 -4.65 0.23
C GLY A 104 -0.13 -3.97 -0.68
N ASP A 105 0.03 -4.09 -1.97
CA ASP A 105 -0.77 -3.53 -3.06
C ASP A 105 -0.56 -2.03 -3.32
N ALA A 106 0.45 -1.40 -2.75
CA ALA A 106 0.82 -0.06 -3.17
C ALA A 106 1.30 -0.11 -4.63
N ILE A 107 0.62 0.62 -5.49
CA ILE A 107 0.95 0.69 -6.92
C ILE A 107 2.23 1.52 -7.13
N GLU A 108 2.48 2.43 -6.21
CA GLU A 108 3.65 3.30 -6.24
C GLU A 108 4.50 3.02 -5.00
N PHE A 109 5.60 2.28 -5.19
CA PHE A 109 6.60 2.09 -4.15
C PHE A 109 7.74 3.07 -4.35
N GLU A 110 8.18 3.66 -3.26
CA GLU A 110 9.45 4.37 -3.21
C GLU A 110 10.59 3.36 -3.14
N GLU A 111 11.78 3.79 -3.50
CA GLU A 111 12.98 2.95 -3.42
C GLU A 111 13.17 2.40 -2.01
N GLY A 112 13.44 1.12 -1.91
CA GLY A 112 13.60 0.43 -0.63
C GLY A 112 12.32 -0.01 0.05
N GLN A 113 11.15 0.36 -0.46
CA GLN A 113 9.88 -0.15 0.07
C GLN A 113 9.59 -1.54 -0.47
N VAL A 114 9.24 -2.46 0.42
CA VAL A 114 8.91 -3.85 0.07
C VAL A 114 7.65 -4.28 0.82
N THR A 115 6.90 -5.20 0.22
CA THR A 115 5.74 -5.79 0.91
C THR A 115 6.17 -6.98 1.74
N MET A 116 5.37 -7.33 2.74
CA MET A 116 5.62 -8.53 3.54
C MET A 116 5.51 -9.82 2.74
N SER A 117 4.76 -9.80 1.64
CA SER A 117 4.58 -10.95 0.75
C SER A 117 5.67 -11.08 -0.31
N SER A 118 6.50 -10.06 -0.52
CA SER A 118 7.64 -10.13 -1.44
C SER A 118 8.70 -11.10 -0.92
N PRO A 119 9.57 -11.65 -1.81
CA PRO A 119 10.64 -12.55 -1.36
C PRO A 119 11.53 -11.95 -0.28
N ILE A 120 11.94 -10.67 -0.44
CA ILE A 120 12.77 -10.00 0.55
C ILE A 120 11.99 -9.72 1.84
N GLY A 121 10.74 -9.27 1.74
CA GLY A 121 9.89 -9.03 2.90
C GLY A 121 9.68 -10.30 3.73
N ARG A 122 9.40 -11.42 3.07
CA ARG A 122 9.25 -12.71 3.76
C ARG A 122 10.54 -13.17 4.44
N SER A 123 11.69 -12.91 3.83
CA SER A 123 12.99 -13.27 4.42
C SER A 123 13.30 -12.47 5.69
N LEU A 124 12.87 -11.22 5.73
CA LEU A 124 13.12 -10.30 6.85
C LEU A 124 12.12 -10.45 7.99
N LEU A 125 10.86 -10.80 7.67
CA LEU A 125 9.76 -10.83 8.64
C LEU A 125 10.10 -11.71 9.85
N GLY A 126 9.93 -11.14 11.05
CA GLY A 126 10.19 -11.84 12.32
C GLY A 126 11.63 -11.86 12.76
N LYS A 127 12.56 -11.34 11.96
CA LYS A 127 13.98 -11.29 12.31
C LYS A 127 14.27 -10.15 13.30
N LYS A 128 15.25 -10.38 14.15
CA LYS A 128 15.75 -9.41 15.15
C LYS A 128 17.14 -8.92 14.77
N VAL A 129 17.56 -7.81 15.37
CA VAL A 129 18.93 -7.29 15.20
C VAL A 129 19.95 -8.40 15.53
N GLY A 130 20.93 -8.57 14.66
CA GLY A 130 21.95 -9.59 14.77
C GLY A 130 21.62 -10.91 14.09
N GLU A 131 20.36 -11.15 13.78
CA GLU A 131 19.95 -12.36 13.03
C GLU A 131 20.20 -12.20 11.54
N VAL A 132 20.32 -13.32 10.83
CA VAL A 132 20.58 -13.37 9.39
C VAL A 132 19.31 -13.82 8.67
N ALA A 133 18.86 -13.01 7.74
CA ALA A 133 17.79 -13.35 6.82
C ALA A 133 18.36 -14.03 5.57
N LEU A 134 17.78 -15.14 5.15
CA LEU A 134 18.19 -15.85 3.95
C LEU A 134 17.26 -15.49 2.81
N LEU A 135 17.76 -14.71 1.84
CA LEU A 135 17.03 -14.36 0.63
C LEU A 135 17.41 -15.36 -0.47
N ARG A 136 16.45 -16.21 -0.80
CA ARG A 136 16.65 -17.23 -1.82
C ARG A 136 16.24 -16.71 -3.18
N LEU A 137 17.22 -16.54 -4.06
CA LEU A 137 17.04 -16.14 -5.45
C LEU A 137 17.32 -17.34 -6.36
N PRO A 138 16.82 -17.36 -7.61
CA PRO A 138 17.07 -18.47 -8.53
C PRO A 138 18.56 -18.75 -8.78
N SER A 139 19.42 -17.72 -8.74
CA SER A 139 20.84 -17.84 -9.03
C SER A 139 21.73 -17.92 -7.79
N ALA A 140 21.22 -17.58 -6.61
CA ALA A 140 22.05 -17.51 -5.39
C ALA A 140 21.20 -17.35 -4.13
N ILE A 141 21.82 -17.60 -2.99
CA ILE A 141 21.24 -17.30 -1.67
C ILE A 141 22.03 -16.12 -1.11
N ARG A 142 21.33 -15.02 -0.79
CA ARG A 142 21.92 -13.87 -0.13
C ARG A 142 21.71 -14.00 1.38
N ARG A 143 22.77 -13.74 2.15
CA ARG A 143 22.70 -13.72 3.61
C ARG A 143 22.74 -12.27 4.08
N LEU A 144 21.60 -11.81 4.60
CA LEU A 144 21.40 -10.42 4.99
C LEU A 144 21.32 -10.34 6.52
N LYS A 145 22.37 -9.81 7.15
CA LYS A 145 22.40 -9.62 8.59
C LYS A 145 21.64 -8.35 8.97
N ILE A 146 20.73 -8.46 9.93
CA ILE A 146 19.98 -7.32 10.45
C ILE A 146 20.93 -6.46 11.30
N ALA A 147 21.33 -5.31 10.76
CA ALA A 147 22.25 -4.39 11.44
C ALA A 147 21.49 -3.40 12.33
N GLU A 148 20.38 -2.85 11.81
CA GLU A 148 19.55 -1.89 12.53
C GLU A 148 18.08 -2.19 12.26
N LEU A 149 17.24 -1.96 13.25
CA LEU A 149 15.79 -2.14 13.14
C LEU A 149 15.07 -1.01 13.88
N LYS A 150 14.15 -0.36 13.18
CA LYS A 150 13.15 0.52 13.78
C LYS A 150 11.78 -0.04 13.45
N THR A 151 11.03 -0.45 14.47
CA THR A 151 9.67 -0.95 14.30
C THR A 151 8.69 0.22 14.11
N ILE A 152 7.45 -0.08 13.72
CA ILE A 152 6.40 0.91 13.60
C ILE A 152 6.22 1.72 14.91
N HIS A 153 6.43 1.10 16.06
CA HIS A 153 6.31 1.74 17.37
C HIS A 153 7.39 2.81 17.57
N GLN A 154 8.61 2.52 17.18
CA GLN A 154 9.75 3.45 17.31
C GLN A 154 9.67 4.58 16.30
N LEU A 155 9.26 4.31 15.07
CA LEU A 155 9.09 5.33 14.03
C LEU A 155 7.99 6.32 14.39
N LYS A 156 6.91 5.85 15.04
CA LYS A 156 5.83 6.71 15.52
C LYS A 156 6.31 7.66 16.63
N ASP A 157 7.16 7.16 17.54
CA ASP A 157 7.73 7.96 18.62
C ASP A 157 8.70 9.04 18.08
N ASP A 158 9.39 8.77 16.99
CA ASP A 158 10.32 9.70 16.35
C ASP A 158 9.57 10.84 15.60
N GLU A 159 8.29 10.68 15.25
CA GLU A 159 7.47 11.69 14.60
C GLU A 159 6.82 12.67 15.58
N ASP A 160 6.71 12.30 16.83
CA ASP A 160 6.21 13.13 17.92
C ASP A 160 7.34 13.95 18.55
#